data_bd2d88c52d091765bedfc39aaa1879b8
#
_entry.id   bd2d88c52d091765bedfc39aaa1879b8
#
_cell.length_a   1.000
_cell.length_b   1.000
_cell.length_c   1.000
_cell.angle_alpha   90.00
_cell.angle_beta   90.00
_cell.angle_gamma   90.00
#
_symmetry.space_group_name_H-M   'P 1'
#
loop_
_entity.id
_entity.type
_entity.pdbx_description
1 polymer ?
#
loop_
_entity_poly.entity_id
_entity_poly.type
_entity_poly.pdbx_seq_one_letter_code
_entity_poly.pdbx_strand_id
1 'polypeptide(L)'
;EYKWSYKSKGIPSIIFGFVGSLIFIPFVSTITKVKGYSILAGALTLTIVLLPTIIKTTSESLETVPKDYMKASLALGASKTQTIFKVILPNAIPGILTSAILSIARIIGESAALIFVMGTSIEDNIYILKGSTSLSLHIWSLTSSEVPNYGAACAISIIILIVVFALN
;
A
#
# COMPACT_ATOMS: atom_id res chain seq x y z
N GLU A 1 -26.28 -11.96 -10.61
CA GLU A 1 -25.87 -11.34 -9.32
C GLU A 1 -24.58 -12.02 -8.83
N TYR A 2 -23.41 -11.59 -9.28
CA TYR A 2 -22.15 -12.03 -8.68
C TYR A 2 -21.85 -11.16 -7.47
N LYS A 3 -22.34 -11.59 -6.30
CA LYS A 3 -21.99 -11.01 -5.01
C LYS A 3 -20.62 -11.56 -4.59
N TRP A 4 -19.54 -10.91 -5.01
CA TRP A 4 -18.21 -11.16 -4.47
C TRP A 4 -18.13 -10.68 -3.02
N SER A 5 -18.72 -11.46 -2.11
CA SER A 5 -18.53 -11.29 -0.68
C SER A 5 -17.15 -11.83 -0.31
N TYR A 6 -16.10 -11.08 -0.60
CA TYR A 6 -14.77 -11.37 -0.09
C TYR A 6 -14.75 -11.05 1.42
N LYS A 7 -15.16 -12.02 2.24
CA LYS A 7 -14.76 -12.04 3.65
C LYS A 7 -13.27 -12.39 3.70
N SER A 8 -12.41 -11.50 3.25
CA SER A 8 -10.99 -11.61 3.51
C SER A 8 -10.78 -11.33 5.00
N LYS A 9 -10.74 -12.37 5.81
CA LYS A 9 -10.04 -12.30 7.09
C LYS A 9 -8.63 -11.89 6.71
N GLY A 10 -8.23 -10.66 7.07
CA GLY A 10 -6.98 -10.09 6.61
C GLY A 10 -5.81 -11.00 6.96
N ILE A 11 -5.06 -11.45 5.97
CA ILE A 11 -3.80 -12.15 6.19
C ILE A 11 -2.87 -11.15 6.87
N PRO A 12 -2.22 -11.50 7.99
CA PRO A 12 -1.25 -10.61 8.65
C PRO A 12 -0.17 -10.14 7.66
N SER A 13 0.14 -8.86 7.64
CA SER A 13 1.11 -8.26 6.71
C SER A 13 2.50 -8.87 6.82
N ILE A 14 2.85 -9.38 8.01
CA ILE A 14 4.11 -10.09 8.24
C ILE A 14 4.28 -11.33 7.36
N ILE A 15 3.19 -12.05 7.04
CA ILE A 15 3.22 -13.21 6.15
C ILE A 15 3.58 -12.77 4.73
N PHE A 16 3.02 -11.66 4.26
CA PHE A 16 3.39 -11.08 2.97
C PHE A 16 4.85 -10.64 2.94
N GLY A 17 5.38 -10.11 4.05
CA GLY A 17 6.80 -9.78 4.18
C GLY A 17 7.68 -11.00 4.04
N PHE A 18 7.35 -12.09 4.73
CA PHE A 18 8.10 -13.33 4.65
C PHE A 18 8.05 -13.96 3.24
N VAL A 19 6.87 -14.06 2.65
CA VAL A 19 6.71 -14.53 1.25
C VAL A 19 7.43 -13.62 0.28
N GLY A 20 7.32 -12.29 0.48
CA GLY A 20 8.03 -11.29 -0.31
C GLY A 20 9.54 -11.46 -0.27
N SER A 21 10.11 -11.80 0.89
CA SER A 21 11.55 -12.06 1.01
C SER A 21 11.99 -13.28 0.21
N LEU A 22 11.17 -14.32 0.16
CA LEU A 22 11.48 -15.55 -0.59
C LEU A 22 11.34 -15.38 -2.10
N ILE A 23 10.48 -14.49 -2.56
CA ILE A 23 10.21 -14.28 -3.98
C ILE A 23 10.97 -13.07 -4.52
N PHE A 24 10.84 -11.89 -3.89
CA PHE A 24 11.34 -10.65 -4.47
C PHE A 24 12.82 -10.39 -4.24
N ILE A 25 13.39 -10.86 -3.13
CA ILE A 25 14.86 -10.73 -2.95
C ILE A 25 15.59 -11.53 -4.02
N PRO A 26 15.32 -12.83 -4.28
CA PRO A 26 15.95 -13.56 -5.37
C PRO A 26 15.63 -12.97 -6.75
N PHE A 27 14.40 -12.54 -6.99
CA PHE A 27 13.97 -11.93 -8.24
C PHE A 27 14.77 -10.66 -8.55
N VAL A 28 14.84 -9.72 -7.59
CA VAL A 28 15.62 -8.50 -7.74
C VAL A 28 17.10 -8.79 -7.89
N SER A 29 17.65 -9.74 -7.12
CA SER A 29 19.08 -10.10 -7.21
C SER A 29 19.45 -10.72 -8.55
N THR A 30 18.54 -11.47 -9.18
CA THR A 30 18.76 -12.08 -10.50
C THR A 30 18.82 -11.02 -11.60
N ILE A 31 17.96 -10.00 -11.53
CA ILE A 31 17.88 -8.93 -12.54
C ILE A 31 19.01 -7.90 -12.35
N THR A 32 19.26 -7.50 -11.11
CA THR A 32 20.15 -6.37 -10.81
C THR A 32 21.57 -6.79 -10.44
N LYS A 33 21.79 -8.08 -10.20
CA LYS A 33 23.05 -8.67 -9.67
C LYS A 33 23.45 -8.14 -8.27
N VAL A 34 22.57 -7.37 -7.61
CA VAL A 34 22.74 -6.89 -6.24
C VAL A 34 22.05 -7.87 -5.29
N LYS A 35 22.82 -8.45 -4.35
CA LYS A 35 22.29 -9.44 -3.40
C LYS A 35 21.87 -8.77 -2.09
N GLY A 36 20.77 -9.29 -1.50
CA GLY A 36 20.31 -8.91 -0.17
C GLY A 36 19.06 -8.03 -0.16
N TYR A 37 18.85 -7.35 0.95
CA TYR A 37 17.72 -6.44 1.13
C TYR A 37 17.77 -5.27 0.15
N SER A 38 16.60 -4.83 -0.32
CA SER A 38 16.52 -3.68 -1.21
C SER A 38 15.18 -2.94 -1.05
N ILE A 39 15.22 -1.63 -1.28
CA ILE A 39 14.01 -0.80 -1.34
C ILE A 39 13.05 -1.30 -2.42
N LEU A 40 13.60 -1.75 -3.56
CA LEU A 40 12.81 -2.27 -4.68
C LEU A 40 12.02 -3.53 -4.28
N ALA A 41 12.66 -4.48 -3.59
CA ALA A 41 11.96 -5.67 -3.09
C ALA A 41 10.89 -5.31 -2.05
N GLY A 42 11.16 -4.33 -1.17
CA GLY A 42 10.18 -3.77 -0.23
C GLY A 42 8.98 -3.15 -0.94
N ALA A 43 9.20 -2.34 -1.97
CA ALA A 43 8.14 -1.71 -2.76
C ALA A 43 7.25 -2.75 -3.47
N LEU A 44 7.83 -3.79 -4.06
CA LEU A 44 7.09 -4.89 -4.68
C LEU A 44 6.24 -5.65 -3.65
N THR A 45 6.79 -5.91 -2.46
CA THR A 45 6.04 -6.56 -1.38
C THR A 45 4.86 -5.70 -0.91
N LEU A 46 5.08 -4.39 -0.68
CA LEU A 46 4.01 -3.47 -0.31
C LEU A 46 2.93 -3.37 -1.38
N THR A 47 3.30 -3.42 -2.65
CA THR A 47 2.34 -3.44 -3.75
C THR A 47 1.36 -4.61 -3.61
N ILE A 48 1.85 -5.82 -3.35
CA ILE A 48 0.98 -6.99 -3.16
C ILE A 48 0.11 -6.87 -1.90
N VAL A 49 0.66 -6.34 -0.81
CA VAL A 49 -0.09 -6.11 0.44
C VAL A 49 -1.26 -5.14 0.23
N LEU A 50 -1.06 -4.11 -0.59
CA LEU A 50 -2.05 -3.06 -0.84
C LEU A 50 -3.09 -3.43 -1.89
N LEU A 51 -2.72 -4.26 -2.85
CA LEU A 51 -3.54 -4.57 -4.01
C LEU A 51 -4.98 -4.99 -3.63
N PRO A 52 -5.21 -5.91 -2.66
CA PRO A 52 -6.56 -6.27 -2.23
C PRO A 52 -7.34 -5.08 -1.64
N THR A 53 -6.67 -4.21 -0.90
CA THR A 53 -7.30 -3.03 -0.28
C THR A 53 -7.73 -2.03 -1.36
N ILE A 54 -6.83 -1.71 -2.29
CA ILE A 54 -7.11 -0.77 -3.40
C ILE A 54 -8.24 -1.29 -4.28
N ILE A 55 -8.22 -2.57 -4.64
CA ILE A 55 -9.28 -3.17 -5.45
C ILE A 55 -10.63 -3.06 -4.73
N LYS A 56 -10.67 -3.40 -3.45
CA LYS A 56 -11.89 -3.37 -2.65
C LYS A 56 -12.45 -1.95 -2.55
N THR A 57 -11.64 -0.99 -2.13
CA THR A 57 -12.09 0.39 -1.94
C THR A 57 -12.46 1.08 -3.25
N THR A 58 -11.76 0.77 -4.34
CA THR A 58 -12.14 1.24 -5.68
C THR A 58 -13.48 0.66 -6.12
N SER A 59 -13.72 -0.65 -5.91
CA SER A 59 -15.01 -1.27 -6.20
C SER A 59 -16.14 -0.64 -5.39
N GLU A 60 -15.94 -0.42 -4.10
CA GLU A 60 -16.90 0.27 -3.24
C GLU A 60 -17.19 1.69 -3.75
N SER A 61 -16.17 2.43 -4.18
CA SER A 61 -16.34 3.78 -4.76
C SER A 61 -17.16 3.77 -6.05
N LEU A 62 -16.99 2.76 -6.90
CA LEU A 62 -17.80 2.60 -8.11
C LEU A 62 -19.24 2.21 -7.78
N GLU A 63 -19.47 1.41 -6.74
CA GLU A 63 -20.80 0.99 -6.29
C GLU A 63 -21.60 2.13 -5.63
N THR A 64 -20.96 3.17 -5.10
CA THR A 64 -21.63 4.35 -4.52
C THR A 64 -22.30 5.23 -5.57
N VAL A 65 -21.91 5.12 -6.84
CA VAL A 65 -22.54 5.90 -7.93
C VAL A 65 -23.99 5.41 -8.11
N PRO A 66 -25.00 6.32 -8.07
CA PRO A 66 -26.38 5.95 -8.21
C PRO A 66 -26.67 5.18 -9.50
N LYS A 67 -27.35 4.04 -9.39
CA LYS A 67 -27.68 3.18 -10.54
C LYS A 67 -28.54 3.90 -11.60
N ASP A 68 -29.20 4.97 -11.23
CA ASP A 68 -30.04 5.75 -12.14
C ASP A 68 -29.21 6.52 -13.17
N TYR A 69 -27.96 6.89 -12.85
CA TYR A 69 -27.04 7.48 -13.83
C TYR A 69 -26.73 6.49 -14.96
N MET A 70 -26.55 5.21 -14.62
CA MET A 70 -26.34 4.15 -15.60
C MET A 70 -27.59 3.94 -16.46
N LYS A 71 -28.79 3.87 -15.84
CA LYS A 71 -30.07 3.71 -16.55
C LYS A 71 -30.35 4.87 -17.48
N ALA A 72 -30.18 6.12 -17.01
CA ALA A 72 -30.39 7.31 -17.80
C ALA A 72 -29.47 7.37 -19.04
N SER A 73 -28.18 7.07 -18.84
CA SER A 73 -27.21 7.04 -19.96
C SER A 73 -27.57 5.99 -21.01
N LEU A 74 -27.96 4.79 -20.58
CA LEU A 74 -28.37 3.72 -21.49
C LEU A 74 -29.68 4.07 -22.21
N ALA A 75 -30.63 4.73 -21.54
CA ALA A 75 -31.89 5.18 -22.14
C ALA A 75 -31.67 6.24 -23.25
N LEU A 76 -30.61 7.04 -23.14
CA LEU A 76 -30.18 8.00 -24.17
C LEU A 76 -29.40 7.33 -25.33
N GLY A 77 -29.33 6.00 -25.35
CA GLY A 77 -28.68 5.24 -26.44
C GLY A 77 -27.16 5.07 -26.29
N ALA A 78 -26.56 5.44 -25.15
CA ALA A 78 -25.15 5.20 -24.92
C ALA A 78 -24.86 3.70 -24.77
N SER A 79 -23.71 3.24 -25.28
CA SER A 79 -23.25 1.88 -25.03
C SER A 79 -22.81 1.70 -23.58
N LYS A 80 -22.79 0.44 -23.07
CA LYS A 80 -22.29 0.13 -21.70
C LYS A 80 -20.88 0.68 -21.47
N THR A 81 -19.98 0.53 -22.42
CA THR A 81 -18.61 1.04 -22.33
C THR A 81 -18.60 2.57 -22.23
N GLN A 82 -19.37 3.27 -23.07
CA GLN A 82 -19.47 4.73 -22.99
C GLN A 82 -20.04 5.18 -21.63
N THR A 83 -21.07 4.50 -21.12
CA THR A 83 -21.65 4.77 -19.81
C THR A 83 -20.62 4.61 -18.68
N ILE A 84 -19.82 3.52 -18.69
CA ILE A 84 -18.79 3.29 -17.69
C ILE A 84 -17.74 4.42 -17.70
N PHE A 85 -17.14 4.71 -18.85
CA PHE A 85 -16.03 5.65 -18.92
C PHE A 85 -16.45 7.13 -18.87
N LYS A 86 -17.63 7.48 -19.36
CA LYS A 86 -18.10 8.88 -19.44
C LYS A 86 -19.02 9.29 -18.30
N VAL A 87 -19.64 8.32 -17.60
CA VAL A 87 -20.63 8.63 -16.55
C VAL A 87 -20.21 8.02 -15.21
N ILE A 88 -20.02 6.70 -15.14
CA ILE A 88 -19.76 6.04 -13.85
C ILE A 88 -18.38 6.39 -13.29
N LEU A 89 -17.34 6.21 -14.10
CA LEU A 89 -15.96 6.43 -13.67
C LEU A 89 -15.71 7.87 -13.21
N PRO A 90 -16.10 8.93 -13.96
CA PRO A 90 -15.91 10.32 -13.49
C PRO A 90 -16.61 10.62 -12.18
N ASN A 91 -17.81 10.08 -11.96
CA ASN A 91 -18.55 10.26 -10.71
C ASN A 91 -17.94 9.47 -9.53
N ALA A 92 -17.18 8.39 -9.79
CA ALA A 92 -16.49 7.62 -8.78
C ALA A 92 -15.09 8.17 -8.42
N ILE A 93 -14.50 9.05 -9.23
CA ILE A 93 -13.15 9.59 -9.03
C ILE A 93 -12.92 10.14 -7.61
N PRO A 94 -13.81 10.94 -7.01
CA PRO A 94 -13.59 11.45 -5.65
C PRO A 94 -13.40 10.33 -4.62
N GLY A 95 -14.21 9.27 -4.70
CA GLY A 95 -14.08 8.10 -3.82
C GLY A 95 -12.80 7.30 -4.09
N ILE A 96 -12.40 7.15 -5.36
CA ILE A 96 -11.15 6.48 -5.74
C ILE A 96 -9.93 7.27 -5.22
N LEU A 97 -9.93 8.59 -5.32
CA LEU A 97 -8.86 9.43 -4.78
C LEU A 97 -8.76 9.32 -3.26
N THR A 98 -9.87 9.35 -2.55
CA THR A 98 -9.89 9.12 -1.10
C THR A 98 -9.30 7.76 -0.74
N SER A 99 -9.67 6.71 -1.48
CA SER A 99 -9.11 5.36 -1.31
C SER A 99 -7.59 5.31 -1.52
N ALA A 100 -7.09 6.04 -2.51
CA ALA A 100 -5.66 6.12 -2.79
C ALA A 100 -4.91 6.82 -1.64
N ILE A 101 -5.44 7.93 -1.12
CA ILE A 101 -4.85 8.67 0.01
C ILE A 101 -4.80 7.79 1.26
N LEU A 102 -5.90 7.10 1.59
CA LEU A 102 -5.95 6.16 2.73
C LEU A 102 -4.93 5.01 2.56
N SER A 103 -4.74 4.52 1.34
CA SER A 103 -3.75 3.49 1.06
C SER A 103 -2.32 3.99 1.26
N ILE A 104 -2.02 5.23 0.88
CA ILE A 104 -0.72 5.88 1.12
C ILE A 104 -0.48 6.03 2.62
N ALA A 105 -1.46 6.53 3.37
CA ALA A 105 -1.37 6.66 4.83
C ALA A 105 -1.08 5.31 5.51
N ARG A 106 -1.69 4.23 5.02
CA ARG A 106 -1.43 2.86 5.51
C ARG A 106 0.00 2.40 5.23
N ILE A 107 0.54 2.67 4.03
CA ILE A 107 1.93 2.30 3.68
C ILE A 107 2.93 2.98 4.61
N ILE A 108 2.73 4.24 4.94
CA ILE A 108 3.64 5.01 5.81
C ILE A 108 3.76 4.34 7.19
N GLY A 109 2.67 3.73 7.69
CA GLY A 109 2.66 2.99 8.94
C GLY A 109 3.13 1.54 8.86
N GLU A 110 3.34 0.98 7.66
CA GLU A 110 3.65 -0.44 7.51
C GLU A 110 5.12 -0.74 7.87
N SER A 111 5.33 -1.57 8.87
CA SER A 111 6.67 -2.03 9.30
C SER A 111 6.82 -3.54 9.18
N ALA A 112 5.77 -4.31 9.52
CA ALA A 112 5.84 -5.74 9.66
C ALA A 112 6.20 -6.48 8.36
N ALA A 113 5.67 -6.03 7.22
CA ALA A 113 6.03 -6.60 5.93
C ALA A 113 7.44 -6.21 5.47
N LEU A 114 7.95 -5.06 5.90
CA LEU A 114 9.24 -4.53 5.46
C LEU A 114 10.44 -5.12 6.18
N ILE A 115 10.26 -5.63 7.42
CA ILE A 115 11.35 -6.21 8.23
C ILE A 115 12.16 -7.25 7.45
N PHE A 116 11.48 -8.11 6.69
CA PHE A 116 12.11 -9.23 5.99
C PHE A 116 12.64 -8.90 4.59
N VAL A 117 12.32 -7.71 4.06
CA VAL A 117 12.56 -7.42 2.62
C VAL A 117 13.42 -6.20 2.41
N MET A 118 13.28 -5.19 3.27
CA MET A 118 13.94 -3.89 3.11
C MET A 118 15.20 -3.76 3.97
N GLY A 119 15.23 -4.42 5.14
CA GLY A 119 16.31 -4.30 6.11
C GLY A 119 16.14 -3.09 7.02
N THR A 120 17.08 -2.92 7.96
CA THR A 120 17.04 -1.86 9.00
C THR A 120 18.26 -0.93 8.95
N SER A 121 19.06 -1.02 7.89
CA SER A 121 20.27 -0.19 7.75
C SER A 121 19.93 1.25 7.46
N ILE A 122 20.61 2.17 8.15
CA ILE A 122 20.55 3.60 7.88
C ILE A 122 21.80 3.94 7.07
N GLU A 123 21.59 4.39 5.83
CA GLU A 123 22.68 4.85 4.97
C GLU A 123 22.46 6.32 4.59
N ASP A 124 23.53 7.08 4.51
CA ASP A 124 23.48 8.51 4.13
C ASP A 124 23.02 8.70 2.68
N ASN A 125 23.25 7.70 1.82
CA ASN A 125 22.80 7.73 0.43
C ASN A 125 21.72 6.67 0.17
N ILE A 126 20.58 7.10 -0.32
CA ILE A 126 19.46 6.21 -0.65
C ILE A 126 19.67 5.63 -2.06
N TYR A 127 19.90 4.33 -2.12
CA TYR A 127 19.93 3.57 -3.38
C TYR A 127 18.77 2.58 -3.43
N ILE A 128 17.98 2.62 -4.50
CA ILE A 128 16.79 1.77 -4.68
C ILE A 128 17.11 0.27 -4.61
N LEU A 129 18.33 -0.10 -5.00
CA LEU A 129 18.80 -1.48 -5.04
C LEU A 129 19.47 -1.94 -3.74
N LYS A 130 19.69 -1.07 -2.79
CA LYS A 130 20.24 -1.39 -1.47
C LYS A 130 19.14 -1.45 -0.41
N GLY A 131 19.44 -2.15 0.69
CA GLY A 131 18.61 -2.11 1.89
C GLY A 131 18.59 -0.71 2.50
N SER A 132 17.49 -0.39 3.12
CA SER A 132 17.28 0.87 3.85
C SER A 132 16.21 0.65 4.91
N THR A 133 15.84 1.69 5.62
CA THR A 133 14.75 1.62 6.59
C THR A 133 13.65 2.63 6.27
N SER A 134 12.39 2.26 6.52
CA SER A 134 11.28 3.21 6.54
C SER A 134 11.15 3.84 7.94
N LEU A 135 10.43 4.96 8.06
CA LEU A 135 10.21 5.59 9.36
C LEU A 135 9.56 4.64 10.37
N SER A 136 8.55 3.88 9.95
CA SER A 136 7.87 2.89 10.79
C SER A 136 8.77 1.72 11.19
N LEU A 137 9.58 1.22 10.24
CA LEU A 137 10.52 0.15 10.49
C LEU A 137 11.68 0.63 11.40
N HIS A 138 12.07 1.90 11.29
CA HIS A 138 13.09 2.49 12.15
C HIS A 138 12.62 2.61 13.60
N ILE A 139 11.34 2.93 13.87
CA ILE A 139 10.78 2.87 15.22
C ILE A 139 10.96 1.46 15.81
N TRP A 140 10.62 0.44 15.02
CA TRP A 140 10.80 -0.96 15.46
C TRP A 140 12.28 -1.26 15.77
N SER A 141 13.20 -0.85 14.93
CA SER A 141 14.64 -1.05 15.14
C SER A 141 15.14 -0.37 16.42
N LEU A 142 14.72 0.88 16.67
CA LEU A 142 15.09 1.65 17.87
C LEU A 142 14.54 1.04 19.17
N THR A 143 13.38 0.39 19.11
CA THR A 143 12.74 -0.22 20.28
C THR A 143 13.18 -1.65 20.54
N SER A 144 13.65 -2.36 19.49
CA SER A 144 14.07 -3.76 19.56
C SER A 144 15.59 -3.94 19.71
N SER A 145 16.36 -2.85 19.77
CA SER A 145 17.82 -2.89 19.99
C SER A 145 18.15 -3.26 21.43
N GLU A 146 19.37 -3.74 21.68
CA GLU A 146 19.86 -4.07 23.02
C GLU A 146 19.80 -2.89 24.00
N VAL A 147 19.99 -1.66 23.50
CA VAL A 147 19.79 -0.40 24.25
C VAL A 147 18.70 0.40 23.55
N PRO A 148 17.43 0.26 23.99
CA PRO A 148 16.31 0.92 23.31
C PRO A 148 16.37 2.44 23.44
N ASN A 149 16.16 3.15 22.35
CA ASN A 149 16.05 4.60 22.32
C ASN A 149 14.59 5.04 22.15
N TYR A 150 13.84 5.01 23.25
CA TYR A 150 12.43 5.40 23.25
C TYR A 150 12.22 6.88 22.89
N GLY A 151 13.18 7.78 23.22
CA GLY A 151 13.08 9.20 22.89
C GLY A 151 13.04 9.43 21.37
N ALA A 152 13.97 8.83 20.64
CA ALA A 152 13.99 8.92 19.19
C ALA A 152 12.78 8.21 18.56
N ALA A 153 12.40 7.04 19.07
CA ALA A 153 11.22 6.31 18.60
C ALA A 153 9.93 7.14 18.76
N CYS A 154 9.74 7.82 19.90
CA CYS A 154 8.60 8.71 20.11
C CYS A 154 8.61 9.91 19.15
N ALA A 155 9.77 10.53 18.93
CA ALA A 155 9.88 11.65 17.99
C ALA A 155 9.47 11.25 16.57
N ILE A 156 9.95 10.10 16.07
CA ILE A 156 9.58 9.57 14.75
C ILE A 156 8.08 9.22 14.70
N SER A 157 7.54 8.66 15.77
CA SER A 157 6.12 8.33 15.86
C SER A 157 5.23 9.56 15.77
N ILE A 158 5.62 10.67 16.37
CA ILE A 158 4.92 11.97 16.28
C ILE A 158 4.96 12.48 14.83
N ILE A 159 6.11 12.38 14.15
CA ILE A 159 6.24 12.80 12.75
C ILE A 159 5.29 11.96 11.86
N ILE A 160 5.28 10.65 12.02
CA ILE A 160 4.36 9.77 11.26
C ILE A 160 2.90 10.14 11.54
N LEU A 161 2.54 10.38 12.81
CA LEU A 161 1.18 10.76 13.20
C LEU A 161 0.76 12.07 12.49
N ILE A 162 1.62 13.09 12.50
CA ILE A 162 1.36 14.36 11.84
C ILE A 162 1.17 14.17 10.34
N VAL A 163 2.05 13.40 9.68
CA VAL A 163 1.97 13.13 8.23
C VAL A 163 0.69 12.37 7.89
N VAL A 164 0.37 11.32 8.62
CA VAL A 164 -0.85 10.52 8.40
C VAL A 164 -2.09 11.35 8.66
N PHE A 165 -2.10 12.18 9.69
CA PHE A 165 -3.22 13.08 9.98
C PHE A 165 -3.40 14.17 8.91
N ALA A 166 -2.30 14.68 8.35
CA ALA A 166 -2.36 15.68 7.28
C ALA A 166 -2.85 15.08 5.95
N LEU A 167 -2.66 13.76 5.74
CA LEU A 167 -3.14 13.06 4.54
C LEU A 167 -4.61 12.67 4.62
N ASN A 168 -5.16 12.54 5.83
CA ASN A 168 -6.56 12.16 6.05
C ASN A 168 -7.47 13.38 6.21
#